data_9ab91b704e8d54b5913efc8c687c8831
#
_entry.id   9ab91b704e8d54b5913efc8c687c8831
#
_cell.length_a   1.000
_cell.length_b   1.000
_cell.length_c   1.000
_cell.angle_alpha   90.00
_cell.angle_beta   90.00
_cell.angle_gamma   90.00
#
_symmetry.space_group_name_H-M   'P 1'
#
loop_
_entity.id
_entity.type
_entity.pdbx_description
1 polymer ?
#
loop_
_entity_poly.entity_id
_entity_poly.type
_entity_poly.pdbx_seq_one_letter_code
_entity_poly.pdbx_strand_id
1 'polypeptide(L)'
;VDSKKWENGTIISKNDDVEIASKGTLDIGGVDIAGKKDVSLTGSDIETTKYQNSETKKGNNFNAGITQTVDISNEAANKINSIVKDTHTIKDIVKSNDISQAEKVVETAKNIKKTAESFPELATKDILNVVSKQNVSLDYTHTINKETSKNTNSITSDGGKVSLESTKGDINLVGTNIKANDVVLDSKNNLN
;
A
#
# COMPACT_ATOMS: atom_id res chain seq x y z
N VAL A 1 8.20 0.47 -0.50
CA VAL A 1 7.07 0.73 0.42
C VAL A 1 7.08 2.22 0.75
N ASP A 2 6.03 2.93 0.37
CA ASP A 2 5.82 4.32 0.76
C ASP A 2 4.78 4.34 1.87
N SER A 3 5.11 4.90 3.02
CA SER A 3 4.18 5.00 4.15
C SER A 3 4.14 6.43 4.69
N LYS A 4 2.93 6.89 5.02
CA LYS A 4 2.67 8.11 5.75
C LYS A 4 1.92 7.76 7.01
N LYS A 5 2.51 8.01 8.17
CA LYS A 5 1.91 7.76 9.47
C LYS A 5 1.72 9.09 10.19
N TRP A 6 0.52 9.32 10.69
CA TRP A 6 0.18 10.42 11.57
C TRP A 6 0.10 9.90 13.00
N GLU A 7 0.65 10.65 13.92
CA GLU A 7 0.54 10.39 15.35
C GLU A 7 -0.17 11.57 16.00
N ASN A 8 -1.08 11.28 16.93
CA ASN A 8 -1.80 12.32 17.63
C ASN A 8 -0.88 13.04 18.61
N GLY A 9 -1.03 14.37 18.68
CA GLY A 9 -0.52 15.14 19.81
C GLY A 9 -1.30 14.79 21.08
N THR A 10 -0.77 15.11 22.26
CA THR A 10 -1.44 14.85 23.53
C THR A 10 -1.47 16.10 24.41
N ILE A 11 -2.63 16.35 25.04
CA ILE A 11 -2.84 17.38 26.06
C ILE A 11 -3.38 16.67 27.28
N ILE A 12 -2.60 16.60 28.37
CA ILE A 12 -2.97 15.83 29.56
C ILE A 12 -2.78 16.65 30.83
N SER A 13 -3.84 16.74 31.61
CA SER A 13 -3.79 17.16 33.01
C SER A 13 -3.92 15.94 33.91
N LYS A 14 -2.87 15.65 34.70
CA LYS A 14 -2.83 14.47 35.57
C LYS A 14 -3.59 14.63 36.87
N ASN A 15 -3.84 15.86 37.30
CA ASN A 15 -4.39 16.13 38.60
C ASN A 15 -5.62 17.02 38.61
N ASP A 16 -5.90 17.73 37.49
CA ASP A 16 -6.91 18.77 37.45
C ASP A 16 -7.65 18.81 36.10
N ASP A 17 -8.37 19.90 35.88
CA ASP A 17 -9.12 20.17 34.65
C ASP A 17 -8.21 20.40 33.43
N VAL A 18 -8.80 20.26 32.26
CA VAL A 18 -8.27 20.79 31.00
C VAL A 18 -9.27 21.80 30.45
N GLU A 19 -8.82 23.02 30.26
CA GLU A 19 -9.61 24.06 29.62
C GLU A 19 -8.91 24.59 28.37
N ILE A 20 -9.58 24.55 27.24
CA ILE A 20 -9.06 25.03 25.94
C ILE A 20 -10.13 25.96 25.37
N ALA A 21 -9.78 27.24 25.14
CA ALA A 21 -10.68 28.21 24.56
C ALA A 21 -10.05 28.92 23.35
N SER A 22 -10.81 29.04 22.29
CA SER A 22 -10.45 29.77 21.08
C SER A 22 -11.51 30.85 20.79
N LYS A 23 -11.07 32.03 20.36
CA LYS A 23 -12.01 33.07 19.86
C LYS A 23 -12.52 32.76 18.44
N GLY A 24 -11.82 31.90 17.72
CA GLY A 24 -12.15 31.39 16.40
C GLY A 24 -12.53 29.92 16.46
N THR A 25 -12.42 29.25 15.32
CA THR A 25 -12.61 27.82 15.22
C THR A 25 -11.57 27.08 16.06
N LEU A 26 -12.03 26.11 16.83
CA LEU A 26 -11.17 25.18 17.58
C LEU A 26 -11.12 23.83 16.83
N ASP A 27 -9.99 23.57 16.15
CA ASP A 27 -9.74 22.29 15.52
C ASP A 27 -9.04 21.36 16.50
N ILE A 28 -9.70 20.26 16.84
CA ILE A 28 -9.19 19.22 17.74
C ILE A 28 -8.78 17.95 17.01
N GLY A 29 -8.63 17.99 15.68
CA GLY A 29 -8.16 16.88 14.89
C GLY A 29 -6.73 16.49 15.21
N GLY A 30 -6.47 15.19 15.33
CA GLY A 30 -5.13 14.66 15.60
C GLY A 30 -4.60 14.98 16.99
N VAL A 31 -5.47 15.20 17.98
CA VAL A 31 -5.09 15.47 19.38
C VAL A 31 -5.89 14.57 20.32
N ASP A 32 -5.20 13.95 21.27
CA ASP A 32 -5.79 13.24 22.39
C ASP A 32 -5.77 14.15 23.63
N ILE A 33 -6.92 14.40 24.21
CA ILE A 33 -7.10 15.31 25.35
C ILE A 33 -7.58 14.51 26.55
N ALA A 34 -6.91 14.64 27.67
CA ALA A 34 -7.27 13.93 28.88
C ALA A 34 -7.16 14.81 30.13
N GLY A 35 -8.24 14.95 30.89
CA GLY A 35 -8.30 15.60 32.17
C GLY A 35 -8.54 14.58 33.30
N LYS A 36 -7.95 14.83 34.46
CA LYS A 36 -8.29 14.05 35.67
C LYS A 36 -9.69 14.40 36.18
N LYS A 37 -10.06 15.67 36.05
CA LYS A 37 -11.38 16.18 36.37
C LYS A 37 -12.11 16.57 35.08
N ASP A 38 -12.62 17.80 35.00
CA ASP A 38 -13.37 18.25 33.85
C ASP A 38 -12.48 18.56 32.62
N VAL A 39 -13.05 18.38 31.43
CA VAL A 39 -12.45 18.82 30.17
C VAL A 39 -13.46 19.77 29.50
N SER A 40 -13.07 21.03 29.30
CA SER A 40 -13.89 22.05 28.68
C SER A 40 -13.23 22.63 27.45
N LEU A 41 -13.91 22.52 26.30
CA LEU A 41 -13.45 23.01 25.02
C LEU A 41 -14.45 24.03 24.48
N THR A 42 -13.98 25.26 24.21
CA THR A 42 -14.83 26.37 23.71
C THR A 42 -14.25 26.99 22.47
N GLY A 43 -15.06 27.18 21.44
CA GLY A 43 -14.67 27.84 20.19
C GLY A 43 -15.83 28.62 19.56
N SER A 44 -15.57 29.41 18.51
CA SER A 44 -16.67 29.89 17.67
C SER A 44 -17.36 28.72 16.98
N ASP A 45 -16.57 27.77 16.53
CA ASP A 45 -16.90 26.46 15.99
C ASP A 45 -15.94 25.43 16.59
N ILE A 46 -16.35 24.19 16.66
CA ILE A 46 -15.46 23.07 17.00
C ILE A 46 -15.47 22.08 15.85
N GLU A 47 -14.29 21.75 15.37
CA GLU A 47 -14.14 20.79 14.25
C GLU A 47 -13.04 19.78 14.48
N THR A 48 -13.08 18.71 13.71
CA THR A 48 -12.08 17.67 13.72
C THR A 48 -11.52 17.48 12.32
N THR A 49 -10.32 17.99 12.06
CA THR A 49 -9.61 17.70 10.81
C THR A 49 -9.25 16.22 10.75
N LYS A 50 -9.55 15.58 9.61
CA LYS A 50 -9.26 14.16 9.38
C LYS A 50 -7.83 13.98 8.92
N TYR A 51 -7.07 13.20 9.66
CA TYR A 51 -5.76 12.70 9.23
C TYR A 51 -5.86 11.25 8.81
N GLN A 52 -5.13 10.89 7.76
CA GLN A 52 -5.12 9.53 7.24
C GLN A 52 -3.71 8.97 7.18
N ASN A 53 -3.54 7.78 7.72
CA ASN A 53 -2.38 6.97 7.47
C ASN A 53 -2.53 6.31 6.09
N SER A 54 -1.45 6.22 5.35
CA SER A 54 -1.44 5.51 4.09
C SER A 54 -0.19 4.64 3.98
N GLU A 55 -0.37 3.43 3.53
CA GLU A 55 0.71 2.53 3.17
C GLU A 55 0.49 2.06 1.73
N THR A 56 1.51 2.18 0.92
CA THR A 56 1.51 1.69 -0.46
C THR A 56 2.60 0.64 -0.61
N LYS A 57 2.19 -0.61 -0.79
CA LYS A 57 3.07 -1.74 -1.10
C LYS A 57 3.01 -2.01 -2.59
N LYS A 58 4.14 -1.89 -3.28
CA LYS A 58 4.27 -2.28 -4.69
C LYS A 58 4.99 -3.61 -4.75
N GLY A 59 4.36 -4.59 -5.37
CA GLY A 59 4.93 -5.91 -5.62
C GLY A 59 4.99 -6.19 -7.11
N ASN A 60 6.11 -6.73 -7.57
CA ASN A 60 6.27 -7.23 -8.93
C ASN A 60 6.43 -8.75 -8.85
N ASN A 61 5.56 -9.47 -9.53
CA ASN A 61 5.68 -10.91 -9.65
C ASN A 61 5.89 -11.24 -11.13
N PHE A 62 6.94 -12.00 -11.41
CA PHE A 62 7.25 -12.45 -12.75
C PHE A 62 7.30 -13.98 -12.76
N ASN A 63 6.48 -14.58 -13.60
CA ASN A 63 6.48 -16.02 -13.86
C ASN A 63 6.86 -16.27 -15.32
N ALA A 64 7.96 -17.01 -15.53
CA ALA A 64 8.32 -17.54 -16.83
C ALA A 64 8.11 -19.05 -16.82
N GLY A 65 7.22 -19.54 -17.68
CA GLY A 65 6.96 -20.96 -17.86
C GLY A 65 7.35 -21.41 -19.27
N ILE A 66 8.08 -22.51 -19.38
CA ILE A 66 8.31 -23.19 -20.67
C ILE A 66 7.69 -24.56 -20.54
N THR A 67 6.67 -24.84 -21.35
CA THR A 67 6.08 -26.16 -21.44
C THR A 67 6.57 -26.83 -22.70
N GLN A 68 7.27 -27.94 -22.55
CA GLN A 68 7.78 -28.72 -23.66
C GLN A 68 7.16 -30.11 -23.63
N THR A 69 6.50 -30.48 -24.71
CA THR A 69 6.06 -31.87 -24.96
C THR A 69 6.76 -32.34 -26.21
N VAL A 70 7.67 -33.32 -26.08
CA VAL A 70 8.46 -33.79 -27.21
C VAL A 70 8.65 -35.32 -27.16
N ASP A 71 8.34 -35.94 -28.29
CA ASP A 71 8.74 -37.32 -28.62
C ASP A 71 9.94 -37.22 -29.58
N ILE A 72 11.17 -37.50 -29.12
CA ILE A 72 12.37 -37.14 -29.88
C ILE A 72 13.43 -38.27 -29.89
N SER A 73 14.14 -38.37 -31.05
CA SER A 73 15.33 -39.18 -31.19
C SER A 73 16.51 -38.70 -30.30
N ASN A 74 17.37 -39.59 -29.83
CA ASN A 74 18.46 -39.31 -28.87
C ASN A 74 19.38 -38.11 -29.26
N GLU A 75 19.56 -37.85 -30.54
CA GLU A 75 20.42 -36.78 -31.05
C GLU A 75 19.78 -35.41 -30.91
N ALA A 76 18.46 -35.33 -31.13
CA ALA A 76 17.67 -34.10 -30.91
C ALA A 76 17.51 -33.83 -29.40
N ALA A 77 17.42 -34.82 -28.54
CA ALA A 77 17.36 -34.67 -27.09
C ALA A 77 18.59 -33.98 -26.51
N ASN A 78 19.79 -34.28 -27.01
CA ASN A 78 21.04 -33.65 -26.58
C ASN A 78 21.13 -32.18 -27.03
N LYS A 79 20.61 -31.84 -28.21
CA LYS A 79 20.55 -30.46 -28.69
C LYS A 79 19.52 -29.61 -27.92
N ILE A 80 18.40 -30.23 -27.57
CA ILE A 80 17.37 -29.56 -26.76
C ILE A 80 17.87 -29.33 -25.34
N ASN A 81 18.61 -30.22 -24.75
CA ASN A 81 19.21 -30.01 -23.43
C ASN A 81 20.20 -28.82 -23.42
N SER A 82 20.88 -28.54 -24.53
CA SER A 82 21.70 -27.32 -24.63
C SER A 82 20.85 -26.04 -24.71
N ILE A 83 19.71 -26.07 -25.40
CA ILE A 83 18.74 -24.96 -25.46
C ILE A 83 18.11 -24.70 -24.09
N VAL A 84 17.76 -25.77 -23.35
CA VAL A 84 17.24 -25.67 -21.97
C VAL A 84 18.28 -25.06 -21.03
N LYS A 85 19.58 -25.31 -21.27
CA LYS A 85 20.65 -24.66 -20.52
C LYS A 85 20.69 -23.15 -20.72
N ASP A 86 20.41 -22.67 -21.93
CA ASP A 86 20.32 -21.24 -22.26
C ASP A 86 19.05 -20.61 -21.70
N THR A 87 17.99 -21.37 -21.47
CA THR A 87 16.78 -20.90 -20.78
C THR A 87 17.02 -20.58 -19.31
N HIS A 88 17.99 -21.21 -18.66
CA HIS A 88 18.42 -20.79 -17.33
C HIS A 88 19.00 -19.38 -17.35
N THR A 89 19.77 -19.03 -18.37
CA THR A 89 20.32 -17.69 -18.56
C THR A 89 19.20 -16.65 -18.76
N ILE A 90 18.15 -17.00 -19.52
CA ILE A 90 16.97 -16.13 -19.68
C ILE A 90 16.26 -15.93 -18.34
N LYS A 91 16.12 -16.99 -17.55
CA LYS A 91 15.51 -16.91 -16.21
C LYS A 91 16.34 -16.06 -15.25
N ASP A 92 17.64 -16.06 -15.37
CA ASP A 92 18.55 -15.26 -14.55
C ASP A 92 18.52 -13.77 -14.95
N ILE A 93 18.46 -13.46 -16.25
CA ILE A 93 18.27 -12.10 -16.76
C ILE A 93 16.96 -11.52 -16.25
N VAL A 94 15.88 -12.28 -16.30
CA VAL A 94 14.57 -11.84 -15.85
C VAL A 94 14.51 -11.61 -14.34
N LYS A 95 15.26 -12.36 -13.55
CA LYS A 95 15.34 -12.21 -12.09
C LYS A 95 16.29 -11.10 -11.62
N SER A 96 17.17 -10.63 -12.50
CA SER A 96 18.09 -9.53 -12.21
C SER A 96 17.30 -8.25 -11.88
N ASN A 97 17.61 -7.63 -10.75
CA ASN A 97 16.97 -6.37 -10.36
C ASN A 97 17.66 -5.13 -10.98
N ASP A 98 18.76 -5.33 -11.69
CA ASP A 98 19.63 -4.25 -12.18
C ASP A 98 19.23 -3.70 -13.55
N ILE A 99 18.24 -4.32 -14.22
CA ILE A 99 17.83 -3.96 -15.58
C ILE A 99 16.34 -3.57 -15.59
N SER A 100 15.99 -2.53 -16.34
CA SER A 100 14.59 -2.14 -16.54
C SER A 100 13.79 -3.27 -17.22
N GLN A 101 12.47 -3.30 -17.01
CA GLN A 101 11.63 -4.36 -17.60
C GLN A 101 11.65 -4.38 -19.12
N ALA A 102 11.71 -3.21 -19.77
CA ALA A 102 11.79 -3.11 -21.21
C ALA A 102 13.11 -3.71 -21.73
N GLU A 103 14.21 -3.46 -21.04
CA GLU A 103 15.52 -4.03 -21.38
C GLU A 103 15.54 -5.55 -21.17
N LYS A 104 14.91 -6.06 -20.11
CA LYS A 104 14.78 -7.50 -19.88
C LYS A 104 14.03 -8.21 -21.02
N VAL A 105 12.95 -7.63 -21.50
CA VAL A 105 12.18 -8.18 -22.64
C VAL A 105 13.03 -8.19 -23.91
N VAL A 106 13.73 -7.09 -24.20
CA VAL A 106 14.58 -6.97 -25.38
C VAL A 106 15.76 -7.96 -25.31
N GLU A 107 16.40 -8.10 -24.16
CA GLU A 107 17.52 -8.99 -23.97
C GLU A 107 17.12 -10.46 -24.01
N THR A 108 15.97 -10.79 -23.44
CA THR A 108 15.35 -12.13 -23.56
C THR A 108 15.05 -12.45 -25.02
N ALA A 109 14.46 -11.54 -25.77
CA ALA A 109 14.16 -11.71 -27.20
C ALA A 109 15.44 -11.90 -28.03
N LYS A 110 16.51 -11.12 -27.76
CA LYS A 110 17.82 -11.26 -28.41
C LYS A 110 18.45 -12.62 -28.13
N ASN A 111 18.38 -13.13 -26.90
CA ASN A 111 18.92 -14.42 -26.54
C ASN A 111 18.15 -15.57 -27.19
N ILE A 112 16.83 -15.51 -27.24
CA ILE A 112 15.99 -16.47 -27.96
C ILE A 112 16.37 -16.49 -29.47
N LYS A 113 16.53 -15.32 -30.10
CA LYS A 113 16.94 -15.20 -31.49
C LYS A 113 18.36 -15.77 -31.72
N LYS A 114 19.32 -15.40 -30.88
CA LYS A 114 20.71 -15.87 -30.96
C LYS A 114 20.79 -17.40 -30.79
N THR A 115 20.02 -17.97 -29.88
CA THR A 115 19.95 -19.42 -29.70
C THR A 115 19.36 -20.11 -30.92
N ALA A 116 18.29 -19.58 -31.52
CA ALA A 116 17.71 -20.12 -32.76
C ALA A 116 18.68 -20.01 -33.95
N GLU A 117 19.44 -18.91 -34.08
CA GLU A 117 20.43 -18.70 -35.13
C GLU A 117 21.69 -19.60 -34.96
N SER A 118 22.02 -19.99 -33.75
CA SER A 118 23.19 -20.82 -33.44
C SER A 118 23.00 -22.32 -33.82
N PHE A 119 21.79 -22.73 -34.22
CA PHE A 119 21.45 -24.08 -34.60
C PHE A 119 20.80 -24.15 -35.99
N PRO A 120 21.55 -23.87 -37.09
CA PRO A 120 20.99 -23.92 -38.45
C PRO A 120 20.41 -25.25 -38.84
N GLU A 121 20.89 -26.33 -38.23
CA GLU A 121 20.39 -27.70 -38.41
C GLU A 121 18.98 -27.90 -37.77
N LEU A 122 18.57 -27.06 -36.87
CA LEU A 122 17.19 -26.97 -36.37
C LEU A 122 16.21 -26.34 -37.39
N ALA A 123 16.75 -25.83 -38.51
CA ALA A 123 15.96 -25.28 -39.59
C ALA A 123 15.40 -26.36 -40.55
N THR A 124 15.63 -27.61 -40.27
CA THR A 124 14.93 -28.71 -40.99
C THR A 124 13.48 -28.79 -40.52
N LYS A 125 12.58 -29.10 -41.46
CA LYS A 125 11.13 -29.00 -41.31
C LYS A 125 10.56 -29.68 -40.06
N ASP A 126 11.21 -30.77 -39.58
CA ASP A 126 10.77 -31.56 -38.43
C ASP A 126 11.15 -30.93 -37.09
N ILE A 127 12.24 -30.19 -37.07
CA ILE A 127 12.71 -29.48 -35.87
C ILE A 127 12.04 -28.12 -35.74
N LEU A 128 11.73 -27.44 -36.83
CA LEU A 128 10.87 -26.25 -36.84
C LEU A 128 9.48 -26.55 -36.25
N ASN A 129 8.93 -27.74 -36.50
CA ASN A 129 7.69 -28.19 -35.86
C ASN A 129 7.82 -28.43 -34.36
N VAL A 130 8.98 -28.83 -33.87
CA VAL A 130 9.28 -28.98 -32.43
C VAL A 130 9.44 -27.60 -31.76
N VAL A 131 10.17 -26.69 -32.42
CA VAL A 131 10.35 -25.29 -31.91
C VAL A 131 9.01 -24.52 -31.94
N SER A 132 8.15 -24.79 -32.91
CA SER A 132 6.82 -24.15 -33.00
C SER A 132 5.83 -24.64 -31.92
N LYS A 133 6.12 -25.73 -31.24
CA LYS A 133 5.33 -26.28 -30.11
C LYS A 133 5.82 -25.83 -28.74
N GLN A 134 6.86 -25.01 -28.65
CA GLN A 134 7.30 -24.40 -27.40
C GLN A 134 6.38 -23.21 -27.07
N ASN A 135 5.56 -23.37 -26.08
CA ASN A 135 4.82 -22.25 -25.48
C ASN A 135 5.70 -21.62 -24.40
N VAL A 136 6.19 -20.43 -24.68
CA VAL A 136 6.80 -19.57 -23.66
C VAL A 136 5.70 -18.71 -23.08
N SER A 137 5.29 -18.98 -21.85
CA SER A 137 4.39 -18.11 -21.12
C SER A 137 5.20 -17.16 -20.24
N LEU A 138 4.98 -15.88 -20.42
CA LEU A 138 5.57 -14.83 -19.62
C LEU A 138 4.42 -14.12 -18.91
N ASP A 139 4.24 -14.42 -17.63
CA ASP A 139 3.25 -13.75 -16.81
C ASP A 139 3.92 -12.69 -15.94
N TYR A 140 3.54 -11.46 -16.14
CA TYR A 140 3.94 -10.35 -15.30
C TYR A 140 2.74 -9.81 -14.53
N THR A 141 2.84 -9.82 -13.21
CA THR A 141 1.83 -9.23 -12.34
C THR A 141 2.45 -8.08 -11.55
N HIS A 142 1.95 -6.89 -11.79
CA HIS A 142 2.25 -5.72 -10.96
C HIS A 142 1.12 -5.52 -9.96
N THR A 143 1.42 -5.64 -8.67
CA THR A 143 0.43 -5.44 -7.60
C THR A 143 0.75 -4.16 -6.86
N ILE A 144 -0.25 -3.29 -6.76
CA ILE A 144 -0.21 -2.10 -5.90
C ILE A 144 -1.27 -2.27 -4.83
N ASN A 145 -0.84 -2.53 -3.61
CA ASN A 145 -1.74 -2.54 -2.46
C ASN A 145 -1.64 -1.19 -1.76
N LYS A 146 -2.76 -0.49 -1.69
CA LYS A 146 -2.89 0.77 -0.97
C LYS A 146 -3.82 0.56 0.22
N GLU A 147 -3.26 0.67 1.41
CA GLU A 147 -4.02 0.64 2.65
C GLU A 147 -4.12 2.06 3.21
N THR A 148 -5.31 2.43 3.63
CA THR A 148 -5.57 3.70 4.30
C THR A 148 -6.33 3.44 5.57
N SER A 149 -5.89 4.04 6.68
CA SER A 149 -6.63 4.05 7.94
C SER A 149 -6.80 5.48 8.41
N LYS A 150 -7.96 5.78 8.98
CA LYS A 150 -8.23 7.09 9.57
C LYS A 150 -7.70 7.11 11.00
N ASN A 151 -7.03 8.19 11.37
CA ASN A 151 -6.72 8.43 12.76
C ASN A 151 -8.00 8.84 13.50
N THR A 152 -8.16 8.33 14.70
CA THR A 152 -9.17 8.76 15.66
C THR A 152 -8.50 9.56 16.75
N ASN A 153 -9.20 10.53 17.31
CA ASN A 153 -8.77 11.26 18.48
C ASN A 153 -9.69 10.99 19.66
N SER A 154 -9.24 11.27 20.86
CA SER A 154 -9.99 11.02 22.07
C SER A 154 -10.05 12.26 22.97
N ILE A 155 -11.18 12.42 23.66
CA ILE A 155 -11.39 13.40 24.73
C ILE A 155 -11.87 12.65 25.95
N THR A 156 -11.09 12.65 27.02
CA THR A 156 -11.36 11.84 28.20
C THR A 156 -11.34 12.68 29.46
N SER A 157 -12.34 12.48 30.31
CA SER A 157 -12.33 12.90 31.72
C SER A 157 -12.37 11.65 32.61
N ASP A 158 -11.43 11.52 33.53
CA ASP A 158 -11.35 10.33 34.43
C ASP A 158 -12.37 10.39 35.57
N GLY A 159 -12.77 11.56 36.03
CA GLY A 159 -13.70 11.70 37.16
C GLY A 159 -14.73 12.80 37.02
N GLY A 160 -14.76 13.53 35.90
CA GLY A 160 -15.62 14.67 35.70
C GLY A 160 -16.45 14.58 34.42
N LYS A 161 -16.73 15.72 33.85
CA LYS A 161 -17.49 15.88 32.61
C LYS A 161 -16.59 16.32 31.45
N VAL A 162 -17.02 16.03 30.24
CA VAL A 162 -16.51 16.65 29.00
C VAL A 162 -17.56 17.62 28.50
N SER A 163 -17.20 18.89 28.32
CA SER A 163 -18.05 19.94 27.76
C SER A 163 -17.43 20.52 26.49
N LEU A 164 -18.16 20.48 25.39
CA LEU A 164 -17.80 21.16 24.15
C LEU A 164 -18.86 22.26 23.89
N GLU A 165 -18.43 23.48 23.71
CA GLU A 165 -19.31 24.62 23.43
C GLU A 165 -18.87 25.34 22.17
N SER A 166 -19.76 25.45 21.17
CA SER A 166 -19.59 26.39 20.07
C SER A 166 -20.42 27.63 20.29
N THR A 167 -19.77 28.80 20.30
CA THR A 167 -20.42 30.07 20.67
C THR A 167 -21.13 30.74 19.50
N LYS A 168 -20.84 30.35 18.26
CA LYS A 168 -21.40 30.97 17.05
C LYS A 168 -21.90 30.00 16.01
N GLY A 169 -21.28 28.87 15.86
CA GLY A 169 -21.51 27.93 14.76
C GLY A 169 -21.71 26.48 15.18
N ASP A 170 -21.08 25.59 14.49
CA ASP A 170 -21.32 24.17 14.58
C ASP A 170 -20.30 23.43 15.48
N ILE A 171 -20.69 22.26 15.94
CA ILE A 171 -19.77 21.24 16.47
C ILE A 171 -19.75 20.07 15.49
N ASN A 172 -18.60 19.85 14.82
CA ASN A 172 -18.39 18.80 13.83
C ASN A 172 -17.36 17.79 14.35
N LEU A 173 -17.82 16.64 14.83
CA LEU A 173 -16.96 15.60 15.41
C LEU A 173 -16.88 14.38 14.47
N VAL A 174 -15.71 14.15 13.92
CA VAL A 174 -15.48 12.99 13.05
C VAL A 174 -14.32 12.16 13.57
N GLY A 175 -14.61 10.88 13.87
CA GLY A 175 -13.59 9.97 14.40
C GLY A 175 -13.11 10.35 15.80
N THR A 176 -13.98 10.97 16.60
CA THR A 176 -13.68 11.40 17.97
C THR A 176 -14.38 10.49 18.97
N ASN A 177 -13.61 9.95 19.90
CA ASN A 177 -14.11 9.18 21.02
C ASN A 177 -14.17 10.05 22.26
N ILE A 178 -15.34 10.18 22.87
CA ILE A 178 -15.51 10.95 24.11
C ILE A 178 -15.86 9.99 25.25
N LYS A 179 -15.13 10.08 26.37
CA LYS A 179 -15.37 9.29 27.57
C LYS A 179 -15.32 10.16 28.82
N ALA A 180 -16.42 10.21 29.54
CA ALA A 180 -16.56 10.96 30.78
C ALA A 180 -17.72 10.40 31.63
N ASN A 181 -17.91 10.90 32.87
CA ASN A 181 -19.11 10.62 33.63
C ASN A 181 -20.33 11.31 32.98
N ASP A 182 -20.13 12.56 32.53
CA ASP A 182 -21.14 13.33 31.81
C ASP A 182 -20.54 13.96 30.56
N VAL A 183 -21.30 14.01 29.47
CA VAL A 183 -20.89 14.64 28.22
C VAL A 183 -21.92 15.72 27.86
N VAL A 184 -21.48 16.95 27.69
CA VAL A 184 -22.27 18.10 27.29
C VAL A 184 -21.75 18.63 25.96
N LEU A 185 -22.59 18.60 24.93
CA LEU A 185 -22.29 19.20 23.62
C LEU A 185 -23.30 20.32 23.35
N ASP A 186 -22.85 21.54 23.47
CA ASP A 186 -23.66 22.72 23.27
C ASP A 186 -23.25 23.47 21.99
N SER A 187 -24.02 23.25 20.95
CA SER A 187 -23.80 23.86 19.65
C SER A 187 -24.79 24.98 19.40
N LYS A 188 -24.28 26.14 18.93
CA LYS A 188 -25.14 27.27 18.60
C LYS A 188 -26.01 26.96 17.37
N ASN A 189 -25.51 26.21 16.41
CA ASN A 189 -26.25 25.85 15.21
C ASN A 189 -26.44 24.33 15.14
N ASN A 190 -25.50 23.58 14.58
CA ASN A 190 -25.63 22.14 14.31
C ASN A 190 -24.62 21.34 15.09
N LEU A 191 -25.02 20.13 15.49
CA LEU A 191 -24.17 19.10 16.01
C LEU A 191 -24.14 17.95 15.00
N ASN A 192 -22.94 17.63 14.45
CA ASN A 192 -22.73 16.65 13.42
C ASN A 192 -21.69 15.60 13.83
#